data_0ea2a4f069c2845ad492f35fe204de83
#
_entry.id   0ea2a4f069c2845ad492f35fe204de83
#
_cell.length_a   1.000
_cell.length_b   1.000
_cell.length_c   1.000
_cell.angle_alpha   90.00
_cell.angle_beta   90.00
_cell.angle_gamma   90.00
#
_symmetry.space_group_name_H-M   'P 1'
#
loop_
_entity.id
_entity.type
_entity.pdbx_description
1 polymer ?
#
loop_
_entity_poly.entity_id
_entity_poly.type
_entity_poly.pdbx_seq_one_letter_code
_entity_poly.pdbx_strand_id
1 'polypeptide(L)'
;VVADLAADVHLALKKKLPWRVLGQGSNVLLSRSYPGLTLIPELKFVHTVSGRNGRQLVYAGAGVDWSKLVAWCCRRGLHGLENLAMIPGSTGAAPVQNIGAYGLHLSERLIAVDVLRPGATRVERIDAERCQFGYRTSGFKTGVIDGIICAVLLRVGSDLPLRLEHTGLLRQVDKSMPEHAALKPTPGLLFHSVCALRTTRLPAIDTHPNVGSFFLNPLVSREHYRKLRTRYPDLPGYPEADGKRMKIPAGRLIEMRGWKGHRVGSFEVFSRHALVLVHHGGGDRDGILHLAQSIIKDIKQHFGIMLEIEPQML
;
A
#
# COMPACT_ATOMS: atom_id res chain seq x y z
N VAL A 1 -13.44 -3.10 -21.66
CA VAL A 1 -14.57 -2.53 -20.88
C VAL A 1 -15.06 -3.54 -19.84
N VAL A 2 -16.03 -3.15 -18.96
CA VAL A 2 -16.60 -4.07 -17.95
C VAL A 2 -17.22 -5.32 -18.58
N ALA A 3 -17.83 -5.18 -19.75
CA ALA A 3 -18.41 -6.30 -20.48
C ALA A 3 -17.37 -7.37 -20.86
N ASP A 4 -16.17 -6.97 -21.22
CA ASP A 4 -15.08 -7.91 -21.57
C ASP A 4 -14.65 -8.71 -20.33
N LEU A 5 -14.47 -8.02 -19.19
CA LEU A 5 -14.15 -8.68 -17.92
C LEU A 5 -15.26 -9.67 -17.51
N ALA A 6 -16.54 -9.29 -17.71
CA ALA A 6 -17.66 -10.18 -17.42
C ALA A 6 -17.64 -11.43 -18.33
N ALA A 7 -17.33 -11.25 -19.63
CA ALA A 7 -17.21 -12.35 -20.57
C ALA A 7 -16.05 -13.30 -20.22
N ASP A 8 -14.89 -12.74 -19.84
CA ASP A 8 -13.72 -13.54 -19.43
C ASP A 8 -13.99 -14.35 -18.15
N VAL A 9 -14.64 -13.75 -17.15
CA VAL A 9 -15.05 -14.46 -15.92
C VAL A 9 -16.08 -15.55 -16.26
N HIS A 10 -17.07 -15.23 -17.10
CA HIS A 10 -18.05 -16.21 -17.54
C HIS A 10 -17.40 -17.40 -18.25
N LEU A 11 -16.43 -17.15 -19.14
CA LEU A 11 -15.66 -18.18 -19.84
C LEU A 11 -14.88 -19.05 -18.83
N ALA A 12 -14.22 -18.45 -17.84
CA ALA A 12 -13.49 -19.19 -16.82
C ALA A 12 -14.44 -20.10 -16.01
N LEU A 13 -15.58 -19.57 -15.57
CA LEU A 13 -16.60 -20.33 -14.84
C LEU A 13 -17.16 -21.49 -15.66
N LYS A 14 -17.51 -21.25 -16.94
CA LYS A 14 -18.02 -22.26 -17.85
C LYS A 14 -17.01 -23.40 -18.08
N LYS A 15 -15.73 -23.05 -18.19
CA LYS A 15 -14.63 -24.04 -18.40
C LYS A 15 -14.10 -24.61 -17.10
N LYS A 16 -14.64 -24.22 -15.94
CA LYS A 16 -14.15 -24.58 -14.59
C LYS A 16 -12.65 -24.30 -14.42
N LEU A 17 -12.16 -23.24 -15.05
CA LEU A 17 -10.78 -22.79 -14.90
C LEU A 17 -10.65 -21.94 -13.62
N PRO A 18 -9.62 -22.16 -12.79
CA PRO A 18 -9.29 -21.21 -11.74
C PRO A 18 -8.95 -19.84 -12.36
N TRP A 19 -9.29 -18.79 -11.68
CA TRP A 19 -8.96 -17.44 -12.14
C TRP A 19 -8.54 -16.56 -10.97
N ARG A 20 -7.76 -15.55 -11.27
CA ARG A 20 -7.33 -14.54 -10.31
C ARG A 20 -7.28 -13.17 -10.94
N VAL A 21 -7.33 -12.13 -10.12
CA VAL A 21 -7.17 -10.73 -10.55
C VAL A 21 -5.80 -10.24 -10.16
N LEU A 22 -5.13 -9.56 -11.06
CA LEU A 22 -3.84 -8.94 -10.84
C LEU A 22 -3.90 -7.47 -11.26
N GLY A 23 -3.42 -6.57 -10.40
CA GLY A 23 -3.13 -5.20 -10.80
C GLY A 23 -1.76 -5.10 -11.47
N GLN A 24 -0.97 -4.12 -11.08
CA GLN A 24 0.42 -3.98 -11.61
C GLN A 24 1.44 -4.92 -10.95
N GLY A 25 1.03 -5.85 -10.10
CA GLY A 25 1.94 -6.81 -9.47
C GLY A 25 2.84 -6.22 -8.37
N SER A 26 2.58 -5.01 -7.90
CA SER A 26 3.47 -4.26 -7.01
C SER A 26 3.57 -4.77 -5.57
N ASN A 27 2.69 -5.70 -5.16
CA ASN A 27 2.69 -6.28 -3.81
C ASN A 27 2.33 -7.78 -3.84
N VAL A 28 2.88 -8.52 -4.79
CA VAL A 28 2.62 -9.95 -4.96
C VAL A 28 3.91 -10.71 -5.27
N LEU A 29 3.99 -11.94 -4.79
CA LEU A 29 5.00 -12.93 -5.19
C LEU A 29 4.31 -14.00 -6.02
N LEU A 30 4.58 -14.02 -7.31
CA LEU A 30 3.95 -14.95 -8.24
C LEU A 30 4.58 -16.35 -8.14
N SER A 31 3.74 -17.37 -8.29
CA SER A 31 4.21 -18.73 -8.58
C SER A 31 4.83 -18.80 -9.99
N ARG A 32 5.69 -19.79 -10.24
CA ARG A 32 6.30 -20.01 -11.58
C ARG A 32 5.26 -20.27 -12.66
N SER A 33 4.14 -20.89 -12.31
CA SER A 33 3.01 -21.17 -13.19
C SER A 33 1.69 -21.02 -12.45
N TYR A 34 0.67 -20.68 -13.20
CA TYR A 34 -0.71 -20.66 -12.70
C TYR A 34 -1.60 -21.36 -13.73
N PRO A 35 -2.28 -22.47 -13.37
CA PRO A 35 -3.04 -23.28 -14.33
C PRO A 35 -4.44 -22.69 -14.59
N GLY A 36 -4.54 -21.39 -14.75
CA GLY A 36 -5.79 -20.67 -14.88
C GLY A 36 -5.67 -19.32 -15.58
N LEU A 37 -6.72 -18.53 -15.49
CA LEU A 37 -6.81 -17.21 -16.09
C LEU A 37 -6.34 -16.13 -15.11
N THR A 38 -5.43 -15.27 -15.54
CA THR A 38 -5.08 -14.04 -14.81
C THR A 38 -5.71 -12.84 -15.51
N LEU A 39 -6.66 -12.18 -14.83
CA LEU A 39 -7.36 -11.01 -15.32
C LEU A 39 -6.65 -9.73 -14.86
N ILE A 40 -6.37 -8.83 -15.80
CA ILE A 40 -5.78 -7.52 -15.52
C ILE A 40 -6.80 -6.46 -15.96
N PRO A 41 -7.51 -5.81 -15.00
CA PRO A 41 -8.51 -4.80 -15.33
C PRO A 41 -7.87 -3.53 -15.91
N GLU A 42 -7.95 -3.33 -17.22
CA GLU A 42 -7.39 -2.17 -17.94
C GLU A 42 -8.41 -1.02 -18.12
N LEU A 43 -9.25 -0.79 -17.11
CA LEU A 43 -10.24 0.29 -17.09
C LEU A 43 -9.53 1.61 -16.76
N LYS A 44 -9.16 2.38 -17.79
CA LYS A 44 -8.33 3.59 -17.68
C LYS A 44 -9.15 4.85 -17.97
N PHE A 45 -9.91 5.33 -17.00
CA PHE A 45 -10.60 6.60 -17.03
C PHE A 45 -10.48 7.32 -15.69
N VAL A 46 -10.55 8.66 -15.71
CA VAL A 46 -10.57 9.50 -14.51
C VAL A 46 -11.53 10.65 -14.75
N HIS A 47 -12.54 10.79 -13.91
CA HIS A 47 -13.53 11.85 -13.97
C HIS A 47 -13.65 12.54 -12.60
N THR A 48 -13.85 13.85 -12.61
CA THR A 48 -14.36 14.59 -11.46
C THR A 48 -15.86 14.46 -11.39
N VAL A 49 -16.40 14.23 -10.20
CA VAL A 49 -17.83 14.10 -9.96
C VAL A 49 -18.22 15.03 -8.80
N SER A 50 -19.31 15.75 -8.96
CA SER A 50 -19.89 16.51 -7.85
C SER A 50 -20.62 15.57 -6.90
N GLY A 51 -20.16 15.51 -5.65
CA GLY A 51 -20.84 14.79 -4.59
C GLY A 51 -21.97 15.60 -3.96
N ARG A 52 -22.70 14.98 -3.03
CA ARG A 52 -23.71 15.68 -2.22
C ARG A 52 -23.04 16.81 -1.43
N ASN A 53 -23.75 17.92 -1.24
CA ASN A 53 -23.30 19.11 -0.53
C ASN A 53 -22.03 19.77 -1.14
N GLY A 54 -21.88 19.75 -2.46
CA GLY A 54 -20.76 20.40 -3.15
C GLY A 54 -19.39 19.71 -2.96
N ARG A 55 -19.34 18.51 -2.36
CA ARG A 55 -18.09 17.77 -2.20
C ARG A 55 -17.49 17.40 -3.55
N GLN A 56 -16.20 17.54 -3.68
CA GLN A 56 -15.45 17.09 -4.86
C GLN A 56 -15.10 15.60 -4.72
N LEU A 57 -15.42 14.84 -5.76
CA LEU A 57 -15.09 13.42 -5.84
C LEU A 57 -14.31 13.14 -7.11
N VAL A 58 -13.49 12.10 -7.07
CA VAL A 58 -12.80 11.55 -8.25
C VAL A 58 -13.27 10.11 -8.43
N TYR A 59 -13.77 9.82 -9.62
CA TYR A 59 -14.15 8.48 -10.05
C TYR A 59 -13.08 7.97 -11.03
N ALA A 60 -12.39 6.90 -10.67
CA ALA A 60 -11.26 6.39 -11.41
C ALA A 60 -11.36 4.88 -11.65
N GLY A 61 -11.07 4.47 -12.88
CA GLY A 61 -11.07 3.06 -13.29
C GLY A 61 -9.92 2.28 -12.66
N ALA A 62 -10.14 0.98 -12.47
CA ALA A 62 -9.21 0.08 -11.77
C ALA A 62 -7.82 -0.01 -12.41
N GLY A 63 -7.71 0.14 -13.73
CA GLY A 63 -6.45 0.06 -14.48
C GLY A 63 -5.63 1.36 -14.46
N VAL A 64 -6.13 2.44 -13.86
CA VAL A 64 -5.37 3.69 -13.73
C VAL A 64 -4.20 3.46 -12.76
N ASP A 65 -3.01 3.91 -13.16
CA ASP A 65 -1.85 3.93 -12.26
C ASP A 65 -2.10 4.86 -11.07
N TRP A 66 -1.91 4.36 -9.85
CA TRP A 66 -2.20 5.10 -8.63
C TRP A 66 -1.37 6.38 -8.51
N SER A 67 -0.06 6.31 -8.81
CA SER A 67 0.81 7.48 -8.72
C SER A 67 0.43 8.57 -9.72
N LYS A 68 0.02 8.16 -10.93
CA LYS A 68 -0.50 9.08 -11.95
C LYS A 68 -1.82 9.71 -11.54
N LEU A 69 -2.70 8.94 -10.88
CA LEU A 69 -3.98 9.46 -10.34
C LEU A 69 -3.73 10.54 -9.28
N VAL A 70 -2.85 10.28 -8.30
CA VAL A 70 -2.53 11.26 -7.26
C VAL A 70 -1.94 12.52 -7.87
N ALA A 71 -0.96 12.39 -8.78
CA ALA A 71 -0.37 13.54 -9.48
C ALA A 71 -1.41 14.30 -10.33
N TRP A 72 -2.34 13.60 -10.96
CA TRP A 72 -3.45 14.19 -11.72
C TRP A 72 -4.38 15.01 -10.82
N CYS A 73 -4.70 14.51 -9.62
CA CYS A 73 -5.48 15.23 -8.62
C CYS A 73 -4.74 16.50 -8.16
N CYS A 74 -3.47 16.37 -7.76
CA CYS A 74 -2.68 17.49 -7.27
C CYS A 74 -2.57 18.65 -8.30
N ARG A 75 -2.33 18.32 -9.59
CA ARG A 75 -2.27 19.33 -10.67
C ARG A 75 -3.59 20.08 -10.89
N ARG A 76 -4.71 19.54 -10.43
CA ARG A 76 -6.05 20.14 -10.55
C ARG A 76 -6.57 20.77 -9.26
N GLY A 77 -5.73 20.88 -8.24
CA GLY A 77 -6.14 21.40 -6.95
C GLY A 77 -7.13 20.48 -6.19
N LEU A 78 -7.20 19.20 -6.58
CA LEU A 78 -8.03 18.19 -5.93
C LEU A 78 -7.21 17.51 -4.83
N HIS A 79 -7.22 18.07 -3.63
CA HIS A 79 -6.37 17.70 -2.52
C HIS A 79 -6.92 16.51 -1.72
N GLY A 80 -6.06 15.92 -0.87
CA GLY A 80 -6.41 14.88 0.08
C GLY A 80 -5.74 13.52 -0.15
N LEU A 81 -5.00 13.34 -1.26
CA LEU A 81 -4.29 12.09 -1.60
C LEU A 81 -2.76 12.21 -1.55
N GLU A 82 -2.20 13.36 -1.20
CA GLU A 82 -0.78 13.71 -1.31
C GLU A 82 0.12 12.74 -0.54
N ASN A 83 -0.29 12.33 0.65
CA ASN A 83 0.44 11.38 1.49
C ASN A 83 0.61 10.00 0.83
N LEU A 84 -0.29 9.66 -0.10
CA LEU A 84 -0.29 8.37 -0.82
C LEU A 84 0.42 8.47 -2.18
N ALA A 85 1.12 9.59 -2.45
CA ALA A 85 1.87 9.77 -3.69
C ALA A 85 2.96 8.70 -3.87
N MET A 86 3.24 8.35 -5.13
CA MET A 86 4.26 7.38 -5.53
C MET A 86 4.12 5.97 -4.92
N ILE A 87 2.96 5.60 -4.35
CA ILE A 87 2.70 4.19 -4.04
C ILE A 87 2.52 3.47 -5.37
N PRO A 88 3.33 2.43 -5.65
CA PRO A 88 3.20 1.70 -6.92
C PRO A 88 1.94 0.84 -6.91
N GLY A 89 1.35 0.65 -8.09
CA GLY A 89 0.19 -0.22 -8.27
C GLY A 89 -0.96 0.46 -9.00
N SER A 90 -1.99 -0.31 -9.32
CA SER A 90 -3.21 0.17 -9.96
C SER A 90 -4.25 0.65 -8.95
N THR A 91 -5.09 1.55 -9.39
CA THR A 91 -6.18 2.13 -8.59
C THR A 91 -7.15 1.06 -8.05
N GLY A 92 -7.44 0.01 -8.83
CA GLY A 92 -8.28 -1.10 -8.37
C GLY A 92 -7.61 -2.02 -7.34
N ALA A 93 -6.26 -2.07 -7.31
CA ALA A 93 -5.53 -2.84 -6.29
C ALA A 93 -5.40 -2.08 -4.97
N ALA A 94 -5.51 -0.75 -4.99
CA ALA A 94 -5.31 0.09 -3.81
C ALA A 94 -6.27 -0.24 -2.64
N PRO A 95 -7.59 -0.51 -2.83
CA PRO A 95 -8.49 -0.91 -1.76
C PRO A 95 -8.20 -2.30 -1.18
N VAL A 96 -7.64 -3.23 -1.97
CA VAL A 96 -7.46 -4.63 -1.56
C VAL A 96 -6.68 -4.73 -0.24
N GLN A 97 -5.60 -3.98 -0.11
CA GLN A 97 -4.82 -3.95 1.13
C GLN A 97 -4.91 -2.61 1.86
N ASN A 98 -5.91 -1.78 1.56
CA ASN A 98 -6.06 -0.47 2.19
C ASN A 98 -4.72 0.27 2.21
N ILE A 99 -4.19 0.63 1.04
CA ILE A 99 -2.88 1.28 0.96
C ILE A 99 -2.79 2.46 1.91
N GLY A 100 -1.61 2.69 2.48
CA GLY A 100 -1.43 3.79 3.41
C GLY A 100 0.03 4.17 3.57
N ALA A 101 0.28 5.46 3.69
CA ALA A 101 1.60 6.04 3.91
C ALA A 101 1.47 7.38 4.64
N TYR A 102 2.50 7.73 5.39
CA TYR A 102 2.65 9.04 6.05
C TYR A 102 1.41 9.51 6.83
N GLY A 103 0.77 8.59 7.58
CA GLY A 103 -0.38 8.91 8.45
C GLY A 103 -1.74 8.93 7.74
N LEU A 104 -1.82 8.55 6.47
CA LEU A 104 -3.08 8.46 5.74
C LEU A 104 -3.29 7.03 5.23
N HIS A 105 -4.52 6.52 5.36
CA HIS A 105 -5.00 5.28 4.74
C HIS A 105 -6.03 5.59 3.65
N LEU A 106 -6.09 4.75 2.61
CA LEU A 106 -7.05 4.93 1.52
C LEU A 106 -8.50 4.96 2.01
N SER A 107 -8.83 4.12 2.98
CA SER A 107 -10.16 4.07 3.61
C SER A 107 -10.66 5.41 4.14
N GLU A 108 -9.77 6.33 4.49
CA GLU A 108 -10.14 7.69 4.93
C GLU A 108 -10.58 8.62 3.77
N ARG A 109 -10.33 8.20 2.54
CA ARG A 109 -10.64 8.95 1.31
C ARG A 109 -11.57 8.21 0.37
N LEU A 110 -11.73 6.90 0.53
CA LEU A 110 -12.62 6.08 -0.28
C LEU A 110 -14.08 6.32 0.13
N ILE A 111 -14.92 6.56 -0.85
CA ILE A 111 -16.39 6.64 -0.69
C ILE A 111 -17.03 5.31 -1.03
N ALA A 112 -16.65 4.74 -2.19
CA ALA A 112 -17.20 3.48 -2.67
C ALA A 112 -16.25 2.83 -3.69
N VAL A 113 -16.49 1.57 -3.96
CA VAL A 113 -15.90 0.81 -5.07
C VAL A 113 -17.00 0.23 -5.94
N ASP A 114 -16.76 0.16 -7.24
CA ASP A 114 -17.63 -0.57 -8.16
C ASP A 114 -17.02 -1.93 -8.44
N VAL A 115 -17.75 -2.99 -8.15
CA VAL A 115 -17.29 -4.38 -8.16
C VAL A 115 -18.11 -5.20 -9.14
N LEU A 116 -17.44 -5.92 -10.02
CA LEU A 116 -18.06 -6.94 -10.87
C LEU A 116 -18.02 -8.28 -10.13
N ARG A 117 -19.20 -8.76 -9.74
CA ARG A 117 -19.33 -10.09 -9.09
C ARG A 117 -19.15 -11.21 -10.11
N PRO A 118 -18.62 -12.38 -9.70
CA PRO A 118 -18.57 -13.56 -10.56
C PRO A 118 -19.96 -13.90 -11.10
N GLY A 119 -20.08 -14.06 -12.42
CA GLY A 119 -21.34 -14.34 -13.10
C GLY A 119 -22.27 -13.13 -13.32
N ALA A 120 -21.95 -11.95 -12.79
CA ALA A 120 -22.70 -10.73 -13.07
C ALA A 120 -22.26 -10.09 -14.40
N THR A 121 -23.18 -9.33 -15.01
CA THR A 121 -22.91 -8.52 -16.22
C THR A 121 -22.80 -7.03 -15.92
N ARG A 122 -23.12 -6.62 -14.70
CA ARG A 122 -23.09 -5.22 -14.24
C ARG A 122 -22.33 -5.12 -12.93
N VAL A 123 -21.72 -3.97 -12.71
CA VAL A 123 -21.05 -3.67 -11.44
C VAL A 123 -22.06 -3.37 -10.34
N GLU A 124 -21.72 -3.80 -9.12
CA GLU A 124 -22.36 -3.41 -7.86
C GLU A 124 -21.51 -2.32 -7.21
N ARG A 125 -22.13 -1.24 -6.73
CA ARG A 125 -21.45 -0.25 -5.90
C ARG A 125 -21.48 -0.67 -4.45
N ILE A 126 -20.29 -0.74 -3.83
CA ILE A 126 -20.11 -1.09 -2.42
C ILE A 126 -19.51 0.13 -1.72
N ASP A 127 -20.22 0.66 -0.72
CA ASP A 127 -19.74 1.77 0.09
C ASP A 127 -18.52 1.37 0.92
N ALA A 128 -17.63 2.33 1.17
CA ALA A 128 -16.37 2.09 1.87
C ALA A 128 -16.56 1.44 3.26
N GLU A 129 -17.63 1.79 3.97
CA GLU A 129 -17.98 1.23 5.28
C GLU A 129 -18.21 -0.29 5.23
N ARG A 130 -18.69 -0.81 4.10
CA ARG A 130 -18.93 -2.23 3.87
C ARG A 130 -17.68 -2.99 3.42
N CYS A 131 -16.59 -2.29 3.07
CA CYS A 131 -15.36 -2.91 2.58
C CYS A 131 -14.49 -3.54 3.67
N GLN A 132 -14.86 -3.47 4.95
CA GLN A 132 -14.17 -4.08 6.09
C GLN A 132 -12.67 -3.72 6.14
N PHE A 133 -12.35 -2.45 6.00
CA PHE A 133 -10.97 -1.99 6.02
C PHE A 133 -10.32 -2.14 7.40
N GLY A 134 -9.07 -2.57 7.39
CA GLY A 134 -8.18 -2.59 8.54
C GLY A 134 -6.74 -2.23 8.14
N TYR A 135 -5.81 -2.42 9.05
CA TYR A 135 -4.40 -2.20 8.77
C TYR A 135 -3.90 -3.22 7.74
N ARG A 136 -3.60 -2.75 6.52
CA ARG A 136 -3.15 -3.58 5.38
C ARG A 136 -4.11 -4.73 5.03
N THR A 137 -5.40 -4.53 5.27
CA THR A 137 -6.42 -5.52 4.96
C THR A 137 -7.75 -4.89 4.55
N SER A 138 -8.60 -5.68 3.91
CA SER A 138 -9.98 -5.35 3.53
C SER A 138 -10.77 -6.64 3.36
N GLY A 139 -12.08 -6.54 3.20
CA GLY A 139 -12.96 -7.66 2.83
C GLY A 139 -12.57 -8.33 1.50
N PHE A 140 -11.95 -7.57 0.58
CA PHE A 140 -11.41 -8.13 -0.68
C PHE A 140 -10.18 -9.01 -0.44
N LYS A 141 -9.26 -8.59 0.44
CA LYS A 141 -8.05 -9.36 0.77
C LYS A 141 -8.38 -10.61 1.55
N THR A 142 -9.38 -10.56 2.43
CA THR A 142 -9.81 -11.70 3.25
C THR A 142 -10.76 -12.67 2.52
N GLY A 143 -11.22 -12.32 1.31
CA GLY A 143 -12.18 -13.11 0.54
C GLY A 143 -13.64 -13.01 1.03
N VAL A 144 -13.93 -12.13 2.00
CA VAL A 144 -15.32 -11.86 2.43
C VAL A 144 -16.11 -11.15 1.35
N ILE A 145 -15.43 -10.32 0.55
CA ILE A 145 -15.99 -9.64 -0.61
C ILE A 145 -15.31 -10.22 -1.85
N ASP A 146 -16.05 -11.04 -2.59
CA ASP A 146 -15.60 -11.59 -3.86
C ASP A 146 -15.94 -10.66 -5.02
N GLY A 147 -15.12 -10.68 -6.07
CA GLY A 147 -15.31 -9.94 -7.31
C GLY A 147 -14.12 -9.10 -7.75
N ILE A 148 -14.27 -8.46 -8.89
CA ILE A 148 -13.26 -7.62 -9.54
C ILE A 148 -13.58 -6.16 -9.28
N ILE A 149 -12.70 -5.42 -8.63
CA ILE A 149 -12.83 -3.98 -8.50
C ILE A 149 -12.63 -3.35 -9.88
N CYS A 150 -13.66 -2.68 -10.39
CA CYS A 150 -13.69 -2.03 -11.70
C CYS A 150 -13.38 -0.54 -11.61
N ALA A 151 -13.79 0.12 -10.53
CA ALA A 151 -13.53 1.54 -10.29
C ALA A 151 -13.56 1.87 -8.80
N VAL A 152 -13.00 3.02 -8.45
CA VAL A 152 -13.05 3.61 -7.11
C VAL A 152 -13.64 5.01 -7.16
N LEU A 153 -14.36 5.39 -6.13
CA LEU A 153 -14.85 6.74 -5.89
C LEU A 153 -14.15 7.32 -4.67
N LEU A 154 -13.39 8.38 -4.86
CA LEU A 154 -12.53 8.97 -3.85
C LEU A 154 -13.01 10.39 -3.49
N ARG A 155 -13.00 10.71 -2.20
CA ARG A 155 -13.19 12.08 -1.71
C ARG A 155 -11.89 12.86 -1.87
N VAL A 156 -11.98 14.01 -2.52
CA VAL A 156 -10.91 15.00 -2.69
C VAL A 156 -11.50 16.39 -2.46
N GLY A 157 -10.65 17.39 -2.28
CA GLY A 157 -11.14 18.79 -2.18
C GLY A 157 -10.29 19.65 -1.27
N SER A 158 -10.42 20.96 -1.44
CA SER A 158 -9.67 21.97 -0.65
C SER A 158 -10.13 22.08 0.82
N ASP A 159 -11.27 21.47 1.15
CA ASP A 159 -11.82 21.40 2.51
C ASP A 159 -11.15 20.31 3.37
N LEU A 160 -10.34 19.44 2.76
CA LEU A 160 -9.65 18.37 3.48
C LEU A 160 -8.39 18.89 4.18
N PRO A 161 -8.22 18.59 5.50
CA PRO A 161 -7.01 18.99 6.21
C PRO A 161 -5.78 18.26 5.67
N LEU A 162 -4.65 18.95 5.63
CA LEU A 162 -3.36 18.33 5.36
C LEU A 162 -2.98 17.38 6.50
N ARG A 163 -2.42 16.24 6.17
CA ARG A 163 -1.95 15.23 7.12
C ARG A 163 -0.43 15.35 7.27
N LEU A 164 0.00 15.95 8.38
CA LEU A 164 1.41 16.26 8.67
C LEU A 164 1.94 15.53 9.91
N GLU A 165 1.15 14.68 10.54
CA GLU A 165 1.46 14.04 11.83
C GLU A 165 2.65 13.07 11.77
N HIS A 166 3.06 12.65 10.57
CA HIS A 166 4.23 11.79 10.40
C HIS A 166 5.53 12.60 10.53
N THR A 167 6.30 12.37 11.60
CA THR A 167 7.49 13.16 11.96
C THR A 167 8.53 13.30 10.84
N GLY A 168 8.77 12.22 10.08
CA GLY A 168 9.70 12.27 8.93
C GLY A 168 9.18 13.12 7.77
N LEU A 169 7.86 13.15 7.56
CA LEU A 169 7.23 14.00 6.56
C LEU A 169 7.24 15.46 6.99
N LEU A 170 6.88 15.74 8.24
CA LEU A 170 6.91 17.10 8.78
C LEU A 170 8.30 17.73 8.62
N ARG A 171 9.36 17.03 9.04
CA ARG A 171 10.74 17.48 8.85
C ARG A 171 11.11 17.73 7.38
N GLN A 172 10.58 16.97 6.45
CA GLN A 172 10.84 17.19 5.02
C GLN A 172 10.08 18.41 4.51
N VAL A 173 8.84 18.61 4.94
CA VAL A 173 8.06 19.81 4.62
C VAL A 173 8.78 21.04 5.14
N ASP A 174 9.21 21.05 6.41
CA ASP A 174 9.93 22.16 7.03
C ASP A 174 11.21 22.52 6.26
N LYS A 175 12.00 21.51 5.85
CA LYS A 175 13.20 21.71 5.03
C LYS A 175 12.91 22.29 3.64
N SER A 176 11.73 22.06 3.11
CA SER A 176 11.32 22.53 1.78
C SER A 176 10.63 23.90 1.83
N MET A 177 10.38 24.43 3.03
CA MET A 177 9.86 25.79 3.21
C MET A 177 10.99 26.82 3.16
N PRO A 178 10.78 28.00 2.53
CA PRO A 178 11.75 29.08 2.57
C PRO A 178 12.06 29.50 4.02
N GLU A 179 13.31 29.75 4.32
CA GLU A 179 13.71 30.34 5.60
C GLU A 179 12.97 31.68 5.80
N HIS A 180 12.38 31.87 7.00
CA HIS A 180 11.62 33.07 7.38
C HIS A 180 10.23 33.25 6.75
N ALA A 181 9.70 32.25 6.04
CA ALA A 181 8.31 32.32 5.56
C ALA A 181 7.34 31.86 6.67
N ALA A 182 6.52 32.78 7.18
CA ALA A 182 5.36 32.49 8.01
C ALA A 182 4.21 31.81 7.20
N LEU A 183 4.59 31.00 6.18
CA LEU A 183 3.66 30.36 5.27
C LEU A 183 3.18 29.03 5.84
N LYS A 184 1.90 28.76 5.70
CA LYS A 184 1.35 27.44 6.00
C LYS A 184 1.71 26.45 4.89
N PRO A 185 2.00 25.18 5.22
CA PRO A 185 2.23 24.15 4.21
C PRO A 185 1.05 24.06 3.23
N THR A 186 1.37 23.93 1.94
CA THR A 186 0.36 23.75 0.90
C THR A 186 0.27 22.28 0.49
N PRO A 187 -0.86 21.83 -0.09
CA PRO A 187 -0.98 20.47 -0.64
C PRO A 187 0.10 20.16 -1.69
N GLY A 188 0.45 21.11 -2.54
CA GLY A 188 1.53 20.96 -3.53
C GLY A 188 2.89 20.73 -2.86
N LEU A 189 3.22 21.49 -1.81
CA LEU A 189 4.44 21.30 -1.03
C LEU A 189 4.44 19.91 -0.36
N LEU A 190 3.31 19.49 0.21
CA LEU A 190 3.16 18.18 0.82
C LEU A 190 3.40 17.05 -0.21
N PHE A 191 2.78 17.14 -1.40
CA PHE A 191 2.98 16.20 -2.49
C PHE A 191 4.47 16.09 -2.89
N HIS A 192 5.14 17.22 -3.13
CA HIS A 192 6.56 17.23 -3.49
C HIS A 192 7.44 16.68 -2.37
N SER A 193 7.14 16.99 -1.12
CA SER A 193 7.87 16.46 0.04
C SER A 193 7.73 14.94 0.16
N VAL A 194 6.53 14.39 -0.07
CA VAL A 194 6.32 12.93 -0.12
C VAL A 194 7.12 12.30 -1.26
N CYS A 195 7.07 12.91 -2.45
CA CYS A 195 7.84 12.42 -3.61
C CYS A 195 9.34 12.42 -3.31
N ALA A 196 9.90 13.49 -2.77
CA ALA A 196 11.30 13.58 -2.40
C ALA A 196 11.72 12.52 -1.37
N LEU A 197 10.92 12.33 -0.30
CA LEU A 197 11.18 11.30 0.69
C LEU A 197 11.18 9.89 0.10
N ARG A 198 10.24 9.59 -0.79
CA ARG A 198 10.15 8.27 -1.40
C ARG A 198 11.30 8.02 -2.38
N THR A 199 11.63 8.99 -3.22
CA THR A 199 12.76 8.88 -4.16
C THR A 199 14.10 8.67 -3.45
N THR A 200 14.32 9.33 -2.31
CA THR A 200 15.58 9.16 -1.57
C THR A 200 15.69 7.86 -0.80
N ARG A 201 14.57 7.28 -0.35
CA ARG A 201 14.55 6.12 0.53
C ARG A 201 14.27 4.79 -0.16
N LEU A 202 13.42 4.82 -1.19
CA LEU A 202 12.97 3.59 -1.86
C LEU A 202 13.80 3.32 -3.11
N PRO A 203 14.04 2.05 -3.44
CA PRO A 203 14.68 1.67 -4.69
C PRO A 203 13.77 1.94 -5.88
N ALA A 204 14.34 2.39 -6.99
CA ALA A 204 13.63 2.44 -8.26
C ALA A 204 13.38 1.00 -8.76
N ILE A 205 12.14 0.70 -9.11
CA ILE A 205 11.72 -0.68 -9.48
C ILE A 205 12.46 -1.19 -10.71
N ASP A 206 12.75 -0.30 -11.66
CA ASP A 206 13.43 -0.65 -12.91
C ASP A 206 14.89 -1.11 -12.70
N THR A 207 15.56 -0.60 -11.66
CA THR A 207 16.95 -0.96 -11.34
C THR A 207 17.07 -1.95 -10.19
N HIS A 208 16.11 -1.96 -9.30
CA HIS A 208 16.05 -2.84 -8.13
C HIS A 208 14.63 -3.38 -7.99
N PRO A 209 14.26 -4.42 -8.75
CA PRO A 209 12.96 -5.05 -8.66
C PRO A 209 12.62 -5.42 -7.21
N ASN A 210 11.42 -5.05 -6.77
CA ASN A 210 10.96 -5.26 -5.41
C ASN A 210 9.42 -5.22 -5.35
N VAL A 211 8.85 -5.58 -4.23
CA VAL A 211 7.40 -5.58 -3.97
C VAL A 211 7.00 -4.61 -2.84
N GLY A 212 7.79 -3.57 -2.64
CA GLY A 212 7.58 -2.60 -1.55
C GLY A 212 8.01 -3.13 -0.19
N SER A 213 7.32 -2.72 0.87
CA SER A 213 7.57 -3.21 2.23
C SER A 213 7.27 -4.71 2.29
N PHE A 214 8.25 -5.50 2.69
CA PHE A 214 8.12 -6.96 2.72
C PHE A 214 7.46 -7.50 3.99
N PHE A 215 7.48 -6.72 5.07
CA PHE A 215 6.89 -7.11 6.35
C PHE A 215 5.92 -6.05 6.86
N LEU A 216 4.84 -6.51 7.50
CA LEU A 216 3.95 -5.67 8.26
C LEU A 216 4.65 -5.12 9.51
N ASN A 217 4.29 -3.92 9.93
CA ASN A 217 4.69 -3.43 11.24
C ASN A 217 3.95 -4.22 12.32
N PRO A 218 4.65 -4.95 13.21
CA PRO A 218 4.02 -5.79 14.21
C PRO A 218 3.27 -4.98 15.26
N LEU A 219 2.15 -5.56 15.70
CA LEU A 219 1.37 -5.07 16.83
C LEU A 219 1.68 -5.93 18.06
N VAL A 220 2.18 -5.30 19.12
CA VAL A 220 2.49 -5.97 20.39
C VAL A 220 1.68 -5.38 21.53
N SER A 221 1.56 -6.11 22.65
CA SER A 221 0.95 -5.55 23.86
C SER A 221 1.79 -4.40 24.42
N ARG A 222 1.16 -3.46 25.14
CA ARG A 222 1.90 -2.38 25.83
C ARG A 222 2.90 -2.91 26.85
N GLU A 223 2.62 -4.04 27.47
CA GLU A 223 3.54 -4.69 28.40
C GLU A 223 4.80 -5.19 27.69
N HIS A 224 4.62 -5.92 26.58
CA HIS A 224 5.75 -6.40 25.76
C HIS A 224 6.59 -5.22 25.26
N TYR A 225 5.94 -4.15 24.76
CA TYR A 225 6.65 -2.95 24.33
C TYR A 225 7.45 -2.29 25.47
N ARG A 226 6.90 -2.20 26.69
CA ARG A 226 7.63 -1.68 27.86
C ARG A 226 8.87 -2.50 28.17
N LYS A 227 8.76 -3.83 28.18
CA LYS A 227 9.92 -4.75 28.37
C LYS A 227 11.00 -4.53 27.30
N LEU A 228 10.58 -4.36 26.04
CA LEU A 228 11.51 -4.04 24.95
C LEU A 228 12.18 -2.68 25.15
N ARG A 229 11.46 -1.66 25.57
CA ARG A 229 11.99 -0.31 25.83
C ARG A 229 13.01 -0.28 26.98
N THR A 230 12.90 -1.14 27.97
CA THR A 230 13.91 -1.27 29.02
C THR A 230 15.24 -1.74 28.45
N ARG A 231 15.22 -2.66 27.47
CA ARG A 231 16.43 -3.17 26.82
C ARG A 231 16.89 -2.31 25.64
N TYR A 232 15.96 -1.64 24.98
CA TYR A 232 16.19 -0.83 23.77
C TYR A 232 15.49 0.54 23.95
N PRO A 233 16.10 1.50 24.69
CA PRO A 233 15.46 2.79 25.00
C PRO A 233 15.01 3.61 23.79
N ASP A 234 15.71 3.50 22.67
CA ASP A 234 15.42 4.24 21.43
C ASP A 234 14.47 3.51 20.47
N LEU A 235 13.87 2.37 20.90
CA LEU A 235 12.93 1.65 20.06
C LEU A 235 11.61 2.47 19.90
N PRO A 236 11.28 2.96 18.71
CA PRO A 236 10.03 3.69 18.52
C PRO A 236 8.83 2.75 18.57
N GLY A 237 7.70 3.27 19.04
CA GLY A 237 6.42 2.57 19.03
C GLY A 237 5.27 3.57 19.02
N TYR A 238 4.24 3.24 18.31
CA TYR A 238 3.07 4.09 18.12
C TYR A 238 1.84 3.40 18.70
N PRO A 239 1.06 4.08 19.57
CA PRO A 239 -0.14 3.49 20.14
C PRO A 239 -1.20 3.27 19.06
N GLU A 240 -1.87 2.12 19.10
CA GLU A 240 -3.06 1.87 18.31
C GLU A 240 -4.30 2.50 18.95
N ALA A 241 -5.36 2.71 18.13
CA ALA A 241 -6.60 3.35 18.56
C ALA A 241 -7.31 2.60 19.71
N ASP A 242 -7.08 1.28 19.83
CA ASP A 242 -7.63 0.46 20.92
C ASP A 242 -6.99 0.75 22.30
N GLY A 243 -5.92 1.56 22.33
CA GLY A 243 -5.17 1.89 23.53
C GLY A 243 -4.45 0.71 24.19
N LYS A 244 -4.56 -0.51 23.68
CA LYS A 244 -4.01 -1.75 24.27
C LYS A 244 -2.73 -2.21 23.57
N ARG A 245 -2.58 -1.90 22.30
CA ARG A 245 -1.46 -2.36 21.47
C ARG A 245 -0.55 -1.20 21.06
N MET A 246 0.67 -1.58 20.75
CA MET A 246 1.71 -0.69 20.22
C MET A 246 2.18 -1.24 18.87
N LYS A 247 2.19 -0.38 17.85
CA LYS A 247 2.77 -0.70 16.54
C LYS A 247 4.25 -0.35 16.54
N ILE A 248 5.10 -1.33 16.26
CA ILE A 248 6.55 -1.16 16.19
C ILE A 248 6.95 -1.14 14.72
N PRO A 249 7.79 -0.18 14.26
CA PRO A 249 8.32 -0.21 12.90
C PRO A 249 9.20 -1.45 12.68
N ALA A 250 8.74 -2.39 11.84
CA ALA A 250 9.50 -3.60 11.53
C ALA A 250 10.86 -3.27 10.90
N GLY A 251 10.93 -2.23 10.07
CA GLY A 251 12.20 -1.77 9.49
C GLY A 251 13.24 -1.38 10.56
N ARG A 252 12.81 -0.82 11.70
CA ARG A 252 13.73 -0.51 12.80
C ARG A 252 14.28 -1.77 13.48
N LEU A 253 13.42 -2.78 13.69
CA LEU A 253 13.86 -4.07 14.25
C LEU A 253 14.89 -4.75 13.34
N ILE A 254 14.62 -4.78 12.04
CA ILE A 254 15.49 -5.37 11.02
C ILE A 254 16.83 -4.61 10.93
N GLU A 255 16.79 -3.27 10.99
CA GLU A 255 18.00 -2.43 11.01
C GLU A 255 18.83 -2.64 12.26
N MET A 256 18.22 -2.73 13.45
CA MET A 256 18.90 -3.00 14.72
C MET A 256 19.61 -4.36 14.72
N ARG A 257 19.18 -5.31 13.90
CA ARG A 257 19.82 -6.61 13.72
C ARG A 257 20.88 -6.63 12.60
N GLY A 258 21.18 -5.49 12.00
CA GLY A 258 22.23 -5.37 10.99
C GLY A 258 21.87 -5.98 9.62
N TRP A 259 20.59 -6.26 9.35
CA TRP A 259 20.18 -6.84 8.07
C TRP A 259 20.26 -5.85 6.90
N LYS A 260 20.24 -4.56 7.15
CA LYS A 260 20.26 -3.52 6.12
C LYS A 260 21.54 -3.61 5.29
N GLY A 261 21.41 -3.75 3.97
CA GLY A 261 22.51 -4.00 3.04
C GLY A 261 23.00 -5.46 3.00
N HIS A 262 22.40 -6.36 3.81
CA HIS A 262 22.81 -7.78 3.82
C HIS A 262 22.26 -8.50 2.57
N ARG A 263 23.15 -9.19 1.86
CA ARG A 263 22.83 -9.93 0.62
C ARG A 263 22.93 -11.43 0.84
N VAL A 264 21.92 -12.16 0.31
CA VAL A 264 21.90 -13.62 0.28
C VAL A 264 21.57 -14.05 -1.17
N GLY A 265 22.56 -14.57 -1.87
CA GLY A 265 22.42 -14.94 -3.27
C GLY A 265 21.98 -13.76 -4.15
N SER A 266 20.85 -13.91 -4.80
CA SER A 266 20.25 -12.89 -5.69
C SER A 266 19.41 -11.84 -4.96
N PHE A 267 19.27 -11.91 -3.65
CA PHE A 267 18.41 -11.02 -2.88
C PHE A 267 19.19 -10.21 -1.85
N GLU A 268 18.72 -9.00 -1.56
CA GLU A 268 19.34 -8.08 -0.61
C GLU A 268 18.26 -7.36 0.20
N VAL A 269 18.53 -7.13 1.49
CA VAL A 269 17.79 -6.12 2.27
C VAL A 269 18.33 -4.76 1.87
N PHE A 270 17.50 -3.95 1.20
CA PHE A 270 17.96 -2.71 0.59
C PHE A 270 18.70 -1.79 1.56
N SER A 271 19.87 -1.29 1.16
CA SER A 271 20.78 -0.55 2.02
C SER A 271 20.22 0.78 2.56
N ARG A 272 19.21 1.38 1.91
CA ARG A 272 18.55 2.61 2.34
C ARG A 272 17.21 2.40 3.05
N HIS A 273 16.62 1.18 2.96
CA HIS A 273 15.32 0.88 3.57
C HIS A 273 15.18 -0.58 3.98
N ALA A 274 15.29 -0.86 5.26
CA ALA A 274 15.35 -2.23 5.80
C ALA A 274 14.08 -3.08 5.58
N LEU A 275 12.91 -2.48 5.25
CA LEU A 275 11.69 -3.22 4.90
C LEU A 275 11.64 -3.68 3.44
N VAL A 276 12.52 -3.18 2.59
CA VAL A 276 12.47 -3.51 1.15
C VAL A 276 13.50 -4.58 0.84
N LEU A 277 13.05 -5.71 0.33
CA LEU A 277 13.90 -6.75 -0.22
C LEU A 277 13.98 -6.53 -1.74
N VAL A 278 15.20 -6.45 -2.27
CA VAL A 278 15.46 -6.23 -3.68
C VAL A 278 16.04 -7.47 -4.33
N HIS A 279 15.82 -7.59 -5.63
CA HIS A 279 16.28 -8.70 -6.46
C HIS A 279 17.34 -8.22 -7.45
N HIS A 280 18.46 -8.97 -7.57
CA HIS A 280 19.58 -8.66 -8.47
C HIS A 280 19.66 -9.56 -9.71
N GLY A 281 18.56 -10.25 -10.05
CA GLY A 281 18.49 -11.22 -11.15
C GLY A 281 18.87 -12.65 -10.74
N GLY A 282 18.40 -13.64 -11.51
CA GLY A 282 18.75 -15.06 -11.34
C GLY A 282 18.16 -15.77 -10.10
N GLY A 283 17.24 -15.16 -9.39
CA GLY A 283 16.55 -15.76 -8.24
C GLY A 283 15.09 -16.10 -8.51
N ASP A 284 14.46 -16.75 -7.56
CA ASP A 284 13.05 -17.10 -7.61
C ASP A 284 12.31 -16.78 -6.31
N ARG A 285 11.00 -17.06 -6.27
CA ARG A 285 10.17 -16.84 -5.11
C ARG A 285 10.70 -17.54 -3.85
N ASP A 286 11.21 -18.75 -3.98
CA ASP A 286 11.66 -19.53 -2.83
C ASP A 286 12.93 -18.93 -2.22
N GLY A 287 13.82 -18.37 -3.03
CA GLY A 287 15.02 -17.68 -2.56
C GLY A 287 14.69 -16.42 -1.76
N ILE A 288 13.75 -15.58 -2.19
CA ILE A 288 13.37 -14.39 -1.42
C ILE A 288 12.63 -14.78 -0.14
N LEU A 289 11.82 -15.85 -0.16
CA LEU A 289 11.16 -16.38 1.03
C LEU A 289 12.16 -16.94 2.03
N HIS A 290 13.25 -17.56 1.57
CA HIS A 290 14.33 -18.03 2.44
C HIS A 290 15.01 -16.86 3.19
N LEU A 291 15.34 -15.77 2.48
CA LEU A 291 15.86 -14.55 3.13
C LEU A 291 14.84 -14.00 4.15
N ALA A 292 13.56 -13.92 3.77
CA ALA A 292 12.50 -13.43 4.66
C ALA A 292 12.37 -14.30 5.92
N GLN A 293 12.40 -15.64 5.80
CA GLN A 293 12.35 -16.55 6.95
C GLN A 293 13.56 -16.40 7.88
N SER A 294 14.74 -16.16 7.32
CA SER A 294 15.95 -15.89 8.11
C SER A 294 15.80 -14.63 8.96
N ILE A 295 15.25 -13.56 8.38
CA ILE A 295 14.93 -12.31 9.09
C ILE A 295 13.86 -12.56 10.18
N ILE A 296 12.77 -13.25 9.84
CA ILE A 296 11.69 -13.57 10.80
C ILE A 296 12.25 -14.32 12.01
N LYS A 297 13.07 -15.33 11.75
CA LYS A 297 13.70 -16.16 12.80
C LYS A 297 14.57 -15.31 13.72
N ASP A 298 15.44 -14.47 13.16
CA ASP A 298 16.34 -13.60 13.92
C ASP A 298 15.55 -12.58 14.77
N ILE A 299 14.56 -11.91 14.20
CA ILE A 299 13.71 -10.95 14.93
C ILE A 299 12.93 -11.62 16.05
N LYS A 300 12.37 -12.82 15.80
CA LYS A 300 11.70 -13.61 16.83
C LYS A 300 12.64 -13.97 17.99
N GLN A 301 13.85 -14.40 17.67
CA GLN A 301 14.86 -14.80 18.68
C GLN A 301 15.29 -13.63 19.58
N HIS A 302 15.46 -12.42 19.00
CA HIS A 302 16.01 -11.27 19.73
C HIS A 302 14.95 -10.41 20.42
N PHE A 303 13.77 -10.26 19.81
CA PHE A 303 12.71 -9.35 20.30
C PHE A 303 11.46 -10.08 20.76
N GLY A 304 11.35 -11.41 20.54
CA GLY A 304 10.12 -12.17 20.80
C GLY A 304 8.96 -11.77 19.88
N ILE A 305 9.26 -11.12 18.73
CA ILE A 305 8.26 -10.62 17.78
C ILE A 305 8.30 -11.47 16.53
N MET A 306 7.13 -11.99 16.12
CA MET A 306 6.96 -12.65 14.85
C MET A 306 6.60 -11.61 13.78
N LEU A 307 7.42 -11.45 12.74
CA LEU A 307 7.09 -10.62 11.58
C LEU A 307 6.17 -11.38 10.63
N GLU A 308 5.23 -10.65 10.04
CA GLU A 308 4.31 -11.17 9.02
C GLU A 308 4.68 -10.60 7.65
N ILE A 309 4.68 -11.45 6.62
CA ILE A 309 4.95 -11.07 5.23
C ILE A 309 3.74 -10.29 4.69
N GLU A 310 3.96 -9.10 4.13
CA GLU A 310 2.91 -8.24 3.58
C GLU A 310 2.49 -8.63 2.16
N PRO A 311 3.41 -8.95 1.22
CA PRO A 311 3.06 -9.37 -0.14
C PRO A 311 2.20 -10.61 -0.17
N GLN A 312 1.22 -10.62 -1.10
CA GLN A 312 0.38 -11.80 -1.33
C GLN A 312 1.12 -12.84 -2.17
N MET A 313 0.93 -14.11 -1.80
CA MET A 313 1.39 -15.26 -2.59
C MET A 313 0.31 -15.60 -3.63
N LEU A 314 0.65 -15.50 -4.91
CA LEU A 314 -0.27 -15.78 -6.02
C LEU A 314 0.27 -16.85 -6.97
#